data_60b6fc5554bca98d239dc64e008028a1
#
_entry.id   60b6fc5554bca98d239dc64e008028a1
#
_cell.length_a   1.000
_cell.length_b   1.000
_cell.length_c   1.000
_cell.angle_alpha   90.00
_cell.angle_beta   90.00
_cell.angle_gamma   90.00
#
_symmetry.space_group_name_H-M   'P 1'
#
loop_
_entity.id
_entity.type
_entity.pdbx_description
1 polymer ?
#
loop_
_entity_poly.entity_id
_entity_poly.type
_entity_poly.pdbx_seq_one_letter_code
_entity_poly.pdbx_strand_id
1 'polypeptide(L)'
;EISLGLVGSEMCIRDRSLKAEEFISDEEIKETLAYADANKDNMEVIDAIIAKAKERKGLTHREASVLLACENEEKIQEVYELAQQIKKDYYGNRIVLFAPLYLSNYCVNGCVYCPYHLKNKHIARKKLTQEEIVKEVTALQDMGHKRLAIEAGEDPVNNPIEYILECINTIYSIKHKNGAIRRVNVNIAATTVDNYRKLKEA
;
A
#
# COMPACT_ATOMS: atom_id res chain seq x y z
N GLU A 1 -4.84 -20.41 -3.51
CA GLU A 1 -3.44 -20.01 -3.65
C GLU A 1 -3.34 -19.02 -4.79
N ILE A 2 -3.39 -17.74 -4.48
CA ILE A 2 -2.98 -16.72 -5.44
C ILE A 2 -1.46 -16.82 -5.46
N SER A 3 -0.95 -17.37 -6.56
CA SER A 3 0.47 -17.49 -6.80
C SER A 3 1.15 -16.14 -6.52
N LEU A 4 2.13 -16.18 -5.64
CA LEU A 4 3.09 -15.11 -5.36
C LEU A 4 3.97 -14.76 -6.58
N GLY A 5 3.57 -15.16 -7.78
CA GLY A 5 4.29 -14.98 -9.04
C GLY A 5 4.37 -13.55 -9.58
N LEU A 6 3.77 -12.55 -8.89
CA LEU A 6 3.96 -11.13 -9.19
C LEU A 6 5.09 -10.49 -8.36
N VAL A 7 5.68 -11.26 -7.46
CA VAL A 7 6.83 -10.87 -6.67
C VAL A 7 8.02 -11.63 -7.24
N GLY A 8 8.61 -11.08 -8.29
CA GLY A 8 9.81 -11.65 -8.89
C GLY A 8 10.95 -11.76 -7.87
N SER A 9 11.90 -12.64 -8.16
CA SER A 9 13.13 -12.87 -7.37
C SER A 9 13.93 -11.60 -7.04
N GLU A 10 13.66 -10.49 -7.72
CA GLU A 10 14.29 -9.19 -7.53
C GLU A 10 13.81 -8.43 -6.27
N MET A 11 12.65 -8.76 -5.72
CA MET A 11 12.25 -8.21 -4.41
C MET A 11 13.13 -8.69 -3.24
N CYS A 12 13.94 -9.71 -3.46
CA CYS A 12 14.91 -10.21 -2.46
C CYS A 12 16.10 -9.27 -2.21
N ILE A 13 16.31 -8.22 -3.02
CA ILE A 13 17.38 -7.26 -2.77
C ILE A 13 17.14 -6.47 -1.48
N ARG A 14 15.89 -6.07 -1.22
CA ARG A 14 15.49 -5.40 0.03
C ARG A 14 15.75 -6.24 1.27
N ASP A 15 15.63 -7.54 1.15
CA ASP A 15 15.88 -8.45 2.28
C ASP A 15 17.38 -8.63 2.59
N ARG A 16 18.26 -8.19 1.69
CA ARG A 16 19.71 -8.35 1.78
C ARG A 16 20.46 -7.08 2.16
N SER A 17 19.87 -5.91 1.99
CA SER A 17 20.48 -4.63 2.32
C SER A 17 19.58 -3.72 3.12
N LEU A 18 20.17 -2.98 4.06
CA LEU A 18 19.54 -1.90 4.85
C LEU A 18 19.86 -0.51 4.28
N LYS A 19 20.69 -0.44 3.25
CA LYS A 19 21.13 0.82 2.66
C LYS A 19 20.32 1.11 1.41
N ALA A 20 19.63 2.25 1.40
CA ALA A 20 18.78 2.67 0.29
C ALA A 20 19.57 2.75 -1.03
N GLU A 21 20.81 3.19 -0.99
CA GLU A 21 21.69 3.36 -2.14
C GLU A 21 22.02 2.03 -2.85
N GLU A 22 21.84 0.89 -2.17
CA GLU A 22 22.11 -0.43 -2.74
C GLU A 22 20.92 -0.98 -3.54
N PHE A 23 19.72 -0.41 -3.40
CA PHE A 23 18.52 -0.85 -4.10
C PHE A 23 17.69 0.28 -4.71
N ILE A 24 18.05 1.54 -4.48
CA ILE A 24 17.46 2.73 -5.14
C ILE A 24 18.58 3.44 -5.88
N SER A 25 18.59 3.34 -7.21
CA SER A 25 19.56 4.02 -8.07
C SER A 25 18.93 5.27 -8.67
N ASP A 26 19.42 6.45 -8.27
CA ASP A 26 19.01 7.73 -8.86
C ASP A 26 19.36 7.83 -10.35
N GLU A 27 20.48 7.23 -10.75
CA GLU A 27 20.92 7.15 -12.14
C GLU A 27 19.93 6.32 -12.98
N GLU A 28 19.58 5.12 -12.53
CA GLU A 28 18.59 4.26 -13.21
C GLU A 28 17.22 4.92 -13.31
N ILE A 29 16.80 5.67 -12.28
CA ILE A 29 15.54 6.42 -12.32
C ILE A 29 15.60 7.49 -13.41
N LYS A 30 16.67 8.29 -13.49
CA LYS A 30 16.85 9.33 -14.51
C LYS A 30 16.91 8.75 -15.92
N GLU A 31 17.66 7.67 -16.12
CA GLU A 31 17.71 6.97 -17.41
C GLU A 31 16.33 6.42 -17.81
N THR A 32 15.59 5.87 -16.87
CA THR A 32 14.23 5.36 -17.09
C THR A 32 13.28 6.47 -17.51
N LEU A 33 13.33 7.62 -16.87
CA LEU A 33 12.52 8.78 -17.25
C LEU A 33 12.91 9.34 -18.63
N ALA A 34 14.20 9.44 -18.91
CA ALA A 34 14.69 9.87 -20.23
C ALA A 34 14.27 8.87 -21.34
N TYR A 35 14.33 7.58 -21.06
CA TYR A 35 13.83 6.54 -21.98
C TYR A 35 12.32 6.66 -22.22
N ALA A 36 11.55 6.93 -21.20
CA ALA A 36 10.11 7.17 -21.32
C ALA A 36 9.80 8.36 -22.20
N ASP A 37 10.46 9.51 -21.97
CA ASP A 37 10.28 10.71 -22.77
C ASP A 37 10.65 10.50 -24.25
N ALA A 38 11.71 9.74 -24.51
CA ALA A 38 12.14 9.43 -25.86
C ALA A 38 11.18 8.49 -26.63
N ASN A 39 10.36 7.71 -25.89
CA ASN A 39 9.49 6.67 -26.46
C ASN A 39 8.00 6.91 -26.24
N LYS A 40 7.58 7.98 -25.59
CA LYS A 40 6.17 8.27 -25.28
C LYS A 40 5.24 8.37 -26.49
N ASP A 41 5.79 8.73 -27.66
CA ASP A 41 5.09 8.84 -28.94
C ASP A 41 5.47 7.71 -29.92
N ASN A 42 6.29 6.75 -29.51
CA ASN A 42 6.71 5.63 -30.32
C ASN A 42 5.68 4.51 -30.28
N MET A 43 4.76 4.51 -31.23
CA MET A 43 3.65 3.56 -31.27
C MET A 43 4.11 2.10 -31.37
N GLU A 44 5.21 1.83 -32.07
CA GLU A 44 5.74 0.45 -32.20
C GLU A 44 6.20 -0.08 -30.83
N VAL A 45 6.90 0.75 -30.04
CA VAL A 45 7.34 0.40 -28.69
C VAL A 45 6.13 0.23 -27.77
N ILE A 46 5.16 1.15 -27.81
CA ILE A 46 3.95 1.10 -26.98
C ILE A 46 3.15 -0.16 -27.29
N ASP A 47 2.95 -0.50 -28.56
CA ASP A 47 2.23 -1.70 -28.97
C ASP A 47 2.93 -2.99 -28.52
N ALA A 48 4.25 -3.04 -28.61
CA ALA A 48 5.04 -4.16 -28.10
C ALA A 48 4.87 -4.33 -26.57
N ILE A 49 4.88 -3.22 -25.82
CA ILE A 49 4.68 -3.24 -24.37
C ILE A 49 3.25 -3.70 -24.02
N ILE A 50 2.23 -3.20 -24.72
CA ILE A 50 0.84 -3.62 -24.51
C ILE A 50 0.67 -5.10 -24.84
N ALA A 51 1.28 -5.58 -25.93
CA ALA A 51 1.27 -7.00 -26.28
C ALA A 51 1.91 -7.86 -25.18
N LYS A 52 3.04 -7.44 -24.63
CA LYS A 52 3.68 -8.10 -23.48
C LYS A 52 2.79 -8.08 -22.24
N ALA A 53 2.14 -6.95 -21.94
CA ALA A 53 1.21 -6.84 -20.82
C ALA A 53 0.04 -7.85 -20.92
N LYS A 54 -0.44 -8.14 -22.13
CA LYS A 54 -1.47 -9.17 -22.39
C LYS A 54 -1.03 -10.57 -21.96
N GLU A 55 0.27 -10.87 -21.94
CA GLU A 55 0.81 -12.14 -21.44
C GLU A 55 0.72 -12.27 -19.90
N ARG A 56 0.49 -11.16 -19.18
CA ARG A 56 0.31 -11.12 -17.70
C ARG A 56 1.51 -11.60 -16.91
N LYS A 57 2.70 -11.43 -17.45
CA LYS A 57 3.99 -11.78 -16.79
C LYS A 57 4.63 -10.59 -16.09
N GLY A 58 3.99 -9.43 -16.13
CA GLY A 58 4.51 -8.18 -15.60
C GLY A 58 5.30 -7.38 -16.64
N LEU A 59 5.51 -6.11 -16.34
CA LEU A 59 6.32 -5.17 -17.10
C LEU A 59 7.54 -4.77 -16.28
N THR A 60 8.65 -4.46 -16.95
CA THR A 60 9.77 -3.79 -16.31
C THR A 60 9.40 -2.35 -15.95
N HIS A 61 10.17 -1.71 -15.06
CA HIS A 61 9.96 -0.31 -14.73
C HIS A 61 10.14 0.63 -15.95
N ARG A 62 11.06 0.31 -16.88
CA ARG A 62 11.24 1.06 -18.13
C ARG A 62 10.03 0.92 -19.07
N GLU A 63 9.48 -0.27 -19.21
CA GLU A 63 8.25 -0.49 -19.99
C GLU A 63 7.04 0.23 -19.38
N ALA A 64 6.88 0.12 -18.07
CA ALA A 64 5.81 0.81 -17.36
C ALA A 64 5.93 2.33 -17.47
N SER A 65 7.15 2.89 -17.43
CA SER A 65 7.39 4.32 -17.55
C SER A 65 6.96 4.88 -18.92
N VAL A 66 7.15 4.12 -20.00
CA VAL A 66 6.69 4.51 -21.35
C VAL A 66 5.17 4.59 -21.40
N LEU A 67 4.46 3.60 -20.84
CA LEU A 67 2.99 3.65 -20.78
C LEU A 67 2.47 4.82 -19.93
N LEU A 68 3.17 5.15 -18.84
CA LEU A 68 2.81 6.30 -17.99
C LEU A 68 3.08 7.65 -18.67
N ALA A 69 4.08 7.73 -19.54
CA ALA A 69 4.41 8.93 -20.31
C ALA A 69 3.60 9.09 -21.59
N CYS A 70 2.90 8.03 -22.06
CA CYS A 70 2.11 8.05 -23.28
C CYS A 70 0.92 9.01 -23.16
N GLU A 71 0.75 9.91 -24.14
CA GLU A 71 -0.36 10.85 -24.21
C GLU A 71 -1.36 10.51 -25.35
N ASN A 72 -1.13 9.42 -26.09
CA ASN A 72 -2.04 8.98 -27.15
C ASN A 72 -3.32 8.38 -26.54
N GLU A 73 -4.45 9.04 -26.74
CA GLU A 73 -5.74 8.67 -26.15
C GLU A 73 -6.20 7.25 -26.51
N GLU A 74 -5.96 6.81 -27.76
CA GLU A 74 -6.35 5.47 -28.20
C GLU A 74 -5.54 4.40 -27.47
N LYS A 75 -4.23 4.63 -27.27
CA LYS A 75 -3.36 3.70 -26.52
C LYS A 75 -3.66 3.69 -25.02
N ILE A 76 -3.94 4.85 -24.46
CA ILE A 76 -4.39 4.95 -23.06
C ILE A 76 -5.68 4.15 -22.86
N GLN A 77 -6.63 4.28 -23.79
CA GLN A 77 -7.88 3.55 -23.72
C GLN A 77 -7.65 2.02 -23.84
N GLU A 78 -6.76 1.57 -24.74
CA GLU A 78 -6.37 0.16 -24.86
C GLU A 78 -5.76 -0.38 -23.55
N VAL A 79 -4.91 0.42 -22.88
CA VAL A 79 -4.33 0.07 -21.56
C VAL A 79 -5.42 -0.08 -20.51
N TYR A 80 -6.40 0.84 -20.46
CA TYR A 80 -7.51 0.77 -19.50
C TYR A 80 -8.41 -0.45 -19.74
N GLU A 81 -8.71 -0.77 -20.99
CA GLU A 81 -9.49 -1.95 -21.34
C GLU A 81 -8.76 -3.24 -20.96
N LEU A 82 -7.45 -3.30 -21.20
CA LEU A 82 -6.62 -4.42 -20.78
C LEU A 82 -6.59 -4.56 -19.25
N ALA A 83 -6.42 -3.45 -18.52
CA ALA A 83 -6.43 -3.44 -17.06
C ALA A 83 -7.79 -3.93 -16.52
N GLN A 84 -8.89 -3.48 -17.11
CA GLN A 84 -10.24 -3.94 -16.77
C GLN A 84 -10.41 -5.44 -17.01
N GLN A 85 -9.92 -5.93 -18.16
CA GLN A 85 -9.99 -7.36 -18.48
C GLN A 85 -9.17 -8.20 -17.52
N ILE A 86 -7.94 -7.77 -17.18
CA ILE A 86 -7.09 -8.44 -16.19
C ILE A 86 -7.81 -8.48 -14.82
N LYS A 87 -8.35 -7.34 -14.38
CA LYS A 87 -9.11 -7.29 -13.12
C LYS A 87 -10.28 -8.26 -13.13
N LYS A 88 -11.03 -8.32 -14.24
CA LYS A 88 -12.20 -9.19 -14.38
C LYS A 88 -11.81 -10.68 -14.35
N ASP A 89 -10.71 -11.05 -14.99
CA ASP A 89 -10.26 -12.43 -15.07
C ASP A 89 -9.76 -12.96 -13.72
N TYR A 90 -9.07 -12.12 -12.93
CA TYR A 90 -8.54 -12.53 -11.62
C TYR A 90 -9.52 -12.33 -10.46
N TYR A 91 -10.31 -11.27 -10.49
CA TYR A 91 -11.17 -10.88 -9.38
C TYR A 91 -12.66 -10.94 -9.70
N GLY A 92 -13.04 -11.11 -10.97
CA GLY A 92 -14.43 -11.05 -11.40
C GLY A 92 -15.07 -9.71 -11.04
N ASN A 93 -16.30 -9.76 -10.54
CA ASN A 93 -17.03 -8.58 -10.10
C ASN A 93 -16.80 -8.24 -8.61
N ARG A 94 -15.84 -8.88 -7.96
CA ARG A 94 -15.56 -8.65 -6.54
C ARG A 94 -14.95 -7.28 -6.32
N ILE A 95 -15.46 -6.61 -5.28
CA ILE A 95 -14.91 -5.37 -4.74
C ILE A 95 -14.35 -5.68 -3.37
N VAL A 96 -13.16 -5.17 -3.09
CA VAL A 96 -12.55 -5.29 -1.77
C VAL A 96 -13.00 -4.11 -0.93
N LEU A 97 -13.74 -4.41 0.14
CA LEU A 97 -14.16 -3.42 1.13
C LEU A 97 -13.25 -3.51 2.36
N PHE A 98 -12.87 -2.37 2.89
CA PHE A 98 -12.18 -2.24 4.16
C PHE A 98 -12.71 -1.01 4.92
N ALA A 99 -12.49 -0.97 6.22
CA ALA A 99 -12.77 0.20 7.04
C ALA A 99 -11.47 0.77 7.60
N PRO A 100 -11.27 2.09 7.62
CA PRO A 100 -10.19 2.69 8.37
C PRO A 100 -10.46 2.58 9.87
N LEU A 101 -9.40 2.35 10.64
CA LEU A 101 -9.41 2.43 12.09
C LEU A 101 -8.27 3.35 12.56
N TYR A 102 -8.63 4.52 13.04
CA TYR A 102 -7.69 5.53 13.51
C TYR A 102 -7.26 5.22 14.93
N LEU A 103 -6.07 4.65 15.11
CA LEU A 103 -5.54 4.27 16.42
C LEU A 103 -5.11 5.48 17.25
N SER A 104 -4.50 6.48 16.59
CA SER A 104 -3.99 7.66 17.25
C SER A 104 -3.76 8.82 16.30
N ASN A 105 -4.07 10.04 16.75
CA ASN A 105 -3.78 11.27 16.03
C ASN A 105 -2.60 12.07 16.61
N TYR A 106 -1.82 11.48 17.51
CA TYR A 106 -0.55 12.04 17.95
C TYR A 106 0.46 11.97 16.82
N CYS A 107 1.10 13.11 16.49
CA CYS A 107 2.09 13.20 15.42
C CYS A 107 3.09 14.31 15.71
N VAL A 108 4.37 14.06 15.45
CA VAL A 108 5.48 15.02 15.62
C VAL A 108 5.78 15.81 14.35
N ASN A 109 5.19 15.43 13.20
CA ASN A 109 5.47 16.03 11.90
C ASN A 109 4.69 17.33 11.65
N GLY A 110 5.16 18.08 10.67
CA GLY A 110 4.59 19.38 10.28
C GLY A 110 3.94 19.39 8.89
N CYS A 111 3.40 18.27 8.40
CA CYS A 111 2.79 18.15 7.08
C CYS A 111 1.67 19.18 6.89
N VAL A 112 1.79 20.01 5.85
CA VAL A 112 0.94 21.21 5.67
C VAL A 112 -0.54 20.88 5.41
N TYR A 113 -0.85 19.72 4.88
CA TYR A 113 -2.21 19.29 4.54
C TYR A 113 -2.86 18.38 5.61
N CYS A 114 -2.06 17.78 6.49
CA CYS A 114 -2.55 16.76 7.43
C CYS A 114 -3.08 17.41 8.71
N PRO A 115 -4.33 17.11 9.14
CA PRO A 115 -4.86 17.67 10.38
C PRO A 115 -4.12 17.19 11.64
N TYR A 116 -3.36 16.09 11.56
CA TYR A 116 -2.60 15.57 12.71
C TYR A 116 -1.27 16.28 12.94
N HIS A 117 -0.87 17.22 12.08
CA HIS A 117 0.41 17.91 12.22
C HIS A 117 0.57 18.55 13.60
N LEU A 118 1.81 18.59 14.10
CA LEU A 118 2.16 19.01 15.46
C LEU A 118 1.61 20.41 15.84
N LYS A 119 1.61 21.35 14.87
CA LYS A 119 1.19 22.74 15.11
C LYS A 119 -0.33 22.92 15.17
N ASN A 120 -1.12 21.92 14.81
CA ASN A 120 -2.58 22.00 14.91
C ASN A 120 -3.03 21.92 16.38
N LYS A 121 -3.49 23.05 16.90
CA LYS A 121 -4.01 23.16 18.28
C LYS A 121 -5.54 23.05 18.36
N HIS A 122 -6.21 22.89 17.23
CA HIS A 122 -7.67 22.88 17.13
C HIS A 122 -8.28 21.49 17.29
N ILE A 123 -7.46 20.43 17.23
CA ILE A 123 -7.92 19.05 17.44
C ILE A 123 -7.51 18.50 18.79
N ALA A 124 -8.41 17.77 19.44
CA ALA A 124 -8.07 16.98 20.60
C ALA A 124 -7.17 15.80 20.21
N ARG A 125 -6.07 15.63 20.93
CA ARG A 125 -5.20 14.47 20.73
C ARG A 125 -5.79 13.26 21.45
N LYS A 126 -5.87 12.16 20.71
CA LYS A 126 -6.40 10.90 21.23
C LYS A 126 -5.56 9.73 20.73
N LYS A 127 -5.40 8.75 21.62
CA LYS A 127 -4.87 7.42 21.35
C LYS A 127 -5.88 6.43 21.92
N LEU A 128 -6.29 5.44 21.13
CA LEU A 128 -7.26 4.44 21.59
C LEU A 128 -6.65 3.50 22.61
N THR A 129 -7.42 3.17 23.64
CA THR A 129 -7.10 2.06 24.55
C THR A 129 -7.47 0.72 23.90
N GLN A 130 -6.99 -0.40 24.45
CA GLN A 130 -7.32 -1.72 23.93
C GLN A 130 -8.84 -2.01 24.03
N GLU A 131 -9.50 -1.51 25.09
CA GLU A 131 -10.96 -1.64 25.25
C GLU A 131 -11.72 -0.82 24.22
N GLU A 132 -11.22 0.37 23.86
CA GLU A 132 -11.81 1.18 22.79
C GLU A 132 -11.65 0.48 21.43
N ILE A 133 -10.47 -0.11 21.17
CA ILE A 133 -10.24 -0.89 19.94
C ILE A 133 -11.22 -2.06 19.84
N VAL A 134 -11.46 -2.80 20.92
CA VAL A 134 -12.43 -3.88 20.95
C VAL A 134 -13.83 -3.37 20.57
N LYS A 135 -14.26 -2.23 21.10
CA LYS A 135 -15.58 -1.64 20.81
C LYS A 135 -15.70 -1.24 19.34
N GLU A 136 -14.69 -0.50 18.83
CA GLU A 136 -14.68 -0.04 17.42
C GLU A 136 -14.67 -1.22 16.45
N VAL A 137 -13.80 -2.21 16.67
CA VAL A 137 -13.70 -3.38 15.80
C VAL A 137 -14.97 -4.22 15.84
N THR A 138 -15.61 -4.36 17.00
CA THR A 138 -16.89 -5.05 17.13
C THR A 138 -17.97 -4.35 16.30
N ALA A 139 -18.07 -3.02 16.38
CA ALA A 139 -19.01 -2.24 15.58
C ALA A 139 -18.73 -2.38 14.07
N LEU A 140 -17.45 -2.33 13.66
CA LEU A 140 -17.07 -2.54 12.26
C LEU A 140 -17.41 -3.96 11.76
N GLN A 141 -17.24 -4.98 12.60
CA GLN A 141 -17.65 -6.34 12.27
C GLN A 141 -19.18 -6.47 12.13
N ASP A 142 -19.97 -5.77 12.96
CA ASP A 142 -21.42 -5.72 12.83
C ASP A 142 -21.86 -5.06 11.52
N MET A 143 -21.10 -4.07 11.02
CA MET A 143 -21.29 -3.47 9.70
C MET A 143 -20.85 -4.38 8.54
N GLY A 144 -20.27 -5.54 8.83
CA GLY A 144 -19.85 -6.53 7.83
C GLY A 144 -18.40 -6.43 7.38
N HIS A 145 -17.60 -5.51 7.92
CA HIS A 145 -16.20 -5.38 7.55
C HIS A 145 -15.36 -6.56 8.04
N LYS A 146 -14.49 -7.05 7.15
CA LYS A 146 -13.53 -8.15 7.41
C LYS A 146 -12.09 -7.75 7.18
N ARG A 147 -11.89 -6.50 6.76
CA ARG A 147 -10.57 -5.92 6.50
C ARG A 147 -10.53 -4.53 7.11
N LEU A 148 -9.42 -4.21 7.75
CA LEU A 148 -9.17 -2.89 8.31
C LEU A 148 -7.92 -2.27 7.68
N ALA A 149 -7.88 -0.95 7.65
CA ALA A 149 -6.68 -0.16 7.48
C ALA A 149 -6.47 0.62 8.77
N ILE A 150 -5.44 0.27 9.54
CA ILE A 150 -5.11 0.99 10.77
C ILE A 150 -4.25 2.21 10.45
N GLU A 151 -4.60 3.33 11.07
CA GLU A 151 -4.00 4.62 10.83
C GLU A 151 -3.43 5.17 12.14
N ALA A 152 -2.18 5.66 12.10
CA ALA A 152 -1.58 6.36 13.23
C ALA A 152 -0.63 7.46 12.75
N GLY A 153 -0.60 8.59 13.46
CA GLY A 153 0.42 9.61 13.25
C GLY A 153 1.80 9.13 13.71
N GLU A 154 2.85 9.73 13.20
CA GLU A 154 4.22 9.45 13.62
C GLU A 154 4.51 10.11 14.96
N ASP A 155 4.62 9.31 15.99
CA ASP A 155 5.01 9.75 17.33
C ASP A 155 5.68 8.58 18.08
N PRO A 156 7.02 8.57 18.19
CA PRO A 156 7.73 7.46 18.82
C PRO A 156 7.39 7.26 20.30
N VAL A 157 6.88 8.30 20.97
CA VAL A 157 6.51 8.26 22.39
C VAL A 157 5.09 7.77 22.57
N ASN A 158 4.15 8.33 21.81
CA ASN A 158 2.74 8.00 21.96
C ASN A 158 2.32 6.78 21.13
N ASN A 159 2.96 6.56 19.98
CA ASN A 159 2.65 5.48 19.04
C ASN A 159 3.88 4.57 18.79
N PRO A 160 4.56 4.05 19.85
CA PRO A 160 5.68 3.13 19.64
C PRO A 160 5.20 1.88 18.90
N ILE A 161 6.14 1.17 18.26
CA ILE A 161 5.81 -0.02 17.49
C ILE A 161 5.12 -1.09 18.34
N GLU A 162 5.46 -1.20 19.60
CA GLU A 162 4.86 -2.13 20.55
C GLU A 162 3.35 -1.89 20.70
N TYR A 163 2.93 -0.62 20.75
CA TYR A 163 1.50 -0.28 20.76
C TYR A 163 0.78 -0.71 19.49
N ILE A 164 1.40 -0.48 18.32
CA ILE A 164 0.82 -0.91 17.03
C ILE A 164 0.67 -2.44 16.98
N LEU A 165 1.69 -3.17 17.41
CA LEU A 165 1.67 -4.64 17.48
C LEU A 165 0.59 -5.15 18.46
N GLU A 166 0.46 -4.52 19.61
CA GLU A 166 -0.58 -4.85 20.57
C GLU A 166 -1.99 -4.61 19.98
N CYS A 167 -2.18 -3.49 19.27
CA CYS A 167 -3.44 -3.22 18.56
C CYS A 167 -3.75 -4.28 17.52
N ILE A 168 -2.77 -4.72 16.72
CA ILE A 168 -2.96 -5.78 15.72
C ILE A 168 -3.36 -7.09 16.39
N ASN A 169 -2.67 -7.48 17.45
CA ASN A 169 -2.99 -8.69 18.20
C ASN A 169 -4.41 -8.63 18.81
N THR A 170 -4.78 -7.50 19.39
CA THR A 170 -6.14 -7.27 19.90
C THR A 170 -7.16 -7.41 18.78
N ILE A 171 -6.97 -6.76 17.63
CA ILE A 171 -7.87 -6.83 16.48
C ILE A 171 -8.09 -8.27 16.02
N TYR A 172 -7.03 -9.06 15.86
CA TYR A 172 -7.13 -10.46 15.44
C TYR A 172 -7.71 -11.39 16.51
N SER A 173 -7.60 -11.04 17.78
CA SER A 173 -8.17 -11.84 18.87
C SER A 173 -9.70 -11.76 18.95
N ILE A 174 -10.31 -10.71 18.38
CA ILE A 174 -11.75 -10.47 18.50
C ILE A 174 -12.53 -11.46 17.63
N LYS A 175 -13.31 -12.30 18.28
CA LYS A 175 -14.29 -13.21 17.67
C LYS A 175 -15.69 -12.69 17.99
N HIS A 176 -16.37 -12.14 17.02
CA HIS A 176 -17.71 -11.57 17.22
C HIS A 176 -18.69 -12.24 16.28
N LYS A 177 -19.75 -12.84 16.84
CA LYS A 177 -20.75 -13.64 16.08
C LYS A 177 -20.03 -14.69 15.22
N ASN A 178 -20.32 -14.74 13.92
CA ASN A 178 -19.68 -15.64 12.96
C ASN A 178 -18.52 -14.98 12.21
N GLY A 179 -17.92 -13.93 12.77
CA GLY A 179 -16.95 -13.10 12.10
C GLY A 179 -15.66 -12.89 12.88
N ALA A 180 -14.61 -12.62 12.11
CA ALA A 180 -13.33 -12.14 12.58
C ALA A 180 -12.72 -11.24 11.51
N ILE A 181 -11.86 -10.31 11.90
CA ILE A 181 -11.05 -9.56 10.95
C ILE A 181 -10.04 -10.53 10.31
N ARG A 182 -9.94 -10.48 9.00
CA ARG A 182 -9.10 -11.40 8.20
C ARG A 182 -7.83 -10.74 7.69
N ARG A 183 -7.80 -9.42 7.66
CA ARG A 183 -6.66 -8.64 7.18
C ARG A 183 -6.63 -7.28 7.84
N VAL A 184 -5.45 -6.88 8.28
CA VAL A 184 -5.12 -5.53 8.73
C VAL A 184 -4.06 -4.97 7.79
N ASN A 185 -4.37 -3.86 7.12
CA ASN A 185 -3.39 -3.05 6.42
C ASN A 185 -2.85 -2.02 7.41
N VAL A 186 -1.55 -1.81 7.41
CA VAL A 186 -0.88 -0.91 8.36
C VAL A 186 -0.44 0.34 7.63
N ASN A 187 -1.08 1.48 7.92
CA ASN A 187 -0.75 2.80 7.43
C ASN A 187 -0.17 3.63 8.57
N ILE A 188 1.09 3.40 8.87
CA ILE A 188 1.88 4.17 9.83
C ILE A 188 3.04 4.85 9.10
N ALA A 189 3.74 5.76 9.78
CA ALA A 189 4.95 6.36 9.24
C ALA A 189 6.02 5.29 8.93
N ALA A 190 6.93 5.62 8.03
CA ALA A 190 8.07 4.76 7.72
C ALA A 190 8.85 4.42 8.99
N THR A 191 9.30 3.17 9.10
CA THR A 191 9.97 2.67 10.29
C THR A 191 11.17 1.78 9.90
N THR A 192 11.82 1.17 10.87
CA THR A 192 12.99 0.32 10.63
C THR A 192 12.61 -1.01 9.99
N VAL A 193 13.57 -1.64 9.31
CA VAL A 193 13.39 -2.99 8.75
C VAL A 193 12.97 -4.00 9.82
N ASP A 194 13.55 -3.89 11.02
CA ASP A 194 13.19 -4.78 12.13
C ASP A 194 11.74 -4.59 12.60
N ASN A 195 11.25 -3.36 12.61
CA ASN A 195 9.84 -3.10 12.91
C ASN A 195 8.92 -3.66 11.82
N TYR A 196 9.32 -3.58 10.53
CA TYR A 196 8.57 -4.22 9.45
C TYR A 196 8.55 -5.75 9.57
N ARG A 197 9.63 -6.38 10.05
CA ARG A 197 9.63 -7.82 10.37
C ARG A 197 8.64 -8.16 11.46
N LYS A 198 8.65 -7.41 12.58
CA LYS A 198 7.67 -7.57 13.67
C LYS A 198 6.23 -7.41 13.17
N LEU A 199 5.95 -6.40 12.32
CA LEU A 199 4.62 -6.18 11.73
C LEU A 199 4.18 -7.33 10.81
N LYS A 200 5.13 -7.98 10.12
CA LYS A 200 4.84 -9.13 9.26
C LYS A 200 4.53 -10.39 10.08
N GLU A 201 5.11 -10.53 11.25
CA GLU A 201 4.93 -11.66 12.16
C GLU A 201 3.62 -11.57 12.96
N ALA A 202 3.16 -10.34 13.23
CA ALA A 202 1.90 -10.07 13.93
C ALA A 202 0.69 -10.22 13.01
#